data_cf228aca0e1fa789fb35985d5c96fbfc
#
_entry.id   cf228aca0e1fa789fb35985d5c96fbfc
#
_cell.length_a   1.000
_cell.length_b   1.000
_cell.length_c   1.000
_cell.angle_alpha   90.00
_cell.angle_beta   90.00
_cell.angle_gamma   90.00
#
_symmetry.space_group_name_H-M   'P 1'
#
loop_
_entity.id
_entity.type
_entity.pdbx_description
1 polymer ?
#
loop_
_entity_poly.entity_id
_entity_poly.type
_entity_poly.pdbx_seq_one_letter_code
_entity_poly.pdbx_strand_id
1 'polypeptide(L)'
;EAPYPNATDKAGAQIFPYLIPSELRKNEMAYREVFEKWNKPFLIANSDNDPVTSNNPRLVEMLKRVPTAKEILIKGPGHFIQEEAGPEYAQLIIDFINGNPQSFEIDSISGNNKDIL
;
A
#
# COMPACT_ATOMS: atom_id res chain seq x y z
N GLU A 1 24.39 -2.41 16.48
CA GLU A 1 23.65 -1.15 16.35
C GLU A 1 24.05 -0.32 15.10
N ALA A 2 24.70 -0.93 14.13
CA ALA A 2 24.86 -0.35 12.82
C ALA A 2 23.48 0.02 12.22
N PRO A 3 23.37 1.11 11.45
CA PRO A 3 24.44 1.91 10.91
C PRO A 3 24.80 3.18 11.73
N TYR A 4 24.30 3.34 12.92
CA TYR A 4 24.41 4.59 13.69
C TYR A 4 25.66 4.56 14.58
N PRO A 5 26.63 5.48 14.39
CA PRO A 5 27.87 5.50 15.14
C PRO A 5 27.70 5.93 16.62
N ASN A 6 26.64 6.67 16.93
CA ASN A 6 26.34 7.13 18.29
C ASN A 6 24.83 7.30 18.55
N ALA A 7 24.47 7.60 19.79
CA ALA A 7 23.07 7.73 20.21
C ALA A 7 22.34 8.94 19.57
N THR A 8 23.07 10.03 19.31
CA THR A 8 22.48 11.24 18.71
C THR A 8 22.03 10.98 17.28
N ASP A 9 22.80 10.17 16.52
CA ASP A 9 22.47 9.84 15.14
C ASP A 9 21.24 8.94 15.01
N LYS A 10 20.82 8.28 16.10
CA LYS A 10 19.60 7.48 16.19
C LYS A 10 18.33 8.30 16.45
N ALA A 11 18.43 9.58 16.79
CA ALA A 11 17.30 10.37 17.26
C ALA A 11 16.11 10.35 16.27
N GLY A 12 16.37 10.46 14.97
CA GLY A 12 15.35 10.36 13.94
C GLY A 12 14.64 9.00 13.90
N ALA A 13 15.41 7.93 13.96
CA ALA A 13 14.87 6.57 13.99
C ALA A 13 14.07 6.29 15.27
N GLN A 14 14.49 6.84 16.39
CA GLN A 14 13.80 6.67 17.68
C GLN A 14 12.47 7.43 17.75
N ILE A 15 12.42 8.66 17.21
CA ILE A 15 11.21 9.48 17.25
C ILE A 15 10.17 9.05 16.21
N PHE A 16 10.58 8.44 15.11
CA PHE A 16 9.73 8.12 13.97
C PHE A 16 8.45 7.34 14.34
N PRO A 17 8.49 6.28 15.17
CA PRO A 17 7.28 5.56 15.57
C PRO A 17 6.27 6.42 16.35
N TYR A 18 6.75 7.42 17.09
CA TYR A 18 5.90 8.34 17.85
C TYR A 18 5.25 9.41 16.97
N LEU A 19 5.85 9.72 15.81
CA LEU A 19 5.30 10.69 14.87
C LEU A 19 4.09 10.12 14.10
N ILE A 20 4.04 8.81 13.88
CA ILE A 20 2.93 8.15 13.17
C ILE A 20 1.57 8.50 13.79
N PRO A 21 1.34 8.36 15.11
CA PRO A 21 0.05 8.71 15.72
C PRO A 21 -0.11 10.19 16.08
N SER A 22 0.94 11.01 16.01
CA SER A 22 0.92 12.38 16.56
C SER A 22 -0.10 13.31 15.91
N GLU A 23 -0.41 13.12 14.63
CA GLU A 23 -1.30 13.97 13.83
C GLU A 23 -2.60 13.26 13.40
N LEU A 24 -2.97 12.15 14.05
CA LEU A 24 -4.10 11.31 13.61
C LEU A 24 -5.40 12.09 13.43
N ARG A 25 -5.75 12.98 14.37
CA ARG A 25 -7.00 13.76 14.29
C ARG A 25 -6.98 14.74 13.11
N LYS A 26 -5.87 15.42 12.91
CA LYS A 26 -5.70 16.38 11.83
C LYS A 26 -5.71 15.68 10.46
N ASN A 27 -5.03 14.55 10.37
CA ASN A 27 -5.02 13.71 9.17
C ASN A 27 -6.41 13.13 8.86
N GLU A 28 -7.18 12.71 9.87
CA GLU A 28 -8.55 12.25 9.69
C GLU A 28 -9.47 13.37 9.18
N MET A 29 -9.35 14.57 9.70
CA MET A 29 -10.12 15.73 9.21
C MET A 29 -9.78 16.04 7.75
N ALA A 30 -8.49 16.12 7.41
CA ALA A 30 -8.03 16.34 6.04
C ALA A 30 -8.50 15.22 5.09
N TYR A 31 -8.48 13.98 5.55
CA TYR A 31 -8.99 12.84 4.79
C TYR A 31 -10.48 13.02 4.44
N ARG A 32 -11.31 13.36 5.42
CA ARG A 32 -12.76 13.58 5.22
C ARG A 32 -13.04 14.76 4.28
N GLU A 33 -12.27 15.82 4.41
CA GLU A 33 -12.43 17.01 3.56
C GLU A 33 -12.03 16.78 2.11
N VAL A 34 -11.06 15.92 1.85
CA VAL A 34 -10.49 15.68 0.52
C VAL A 34 -10.98 14.36 -0.06
N PHE A 35 -10.65 13.24 0.59
CA PHE A 35 -10.84 11.93 -0.01
C PHE A 35 -12.28 11.42 0.05
N GLU A 36 -13.05 11.73 1.08
CA GLU A 36 -14.48 11.37 1.11
C GLU A 36 -15.32 12.17 0.09
N LYS A 37 -14.75 13.25 -0.47
CA LYS A 37 -15.35 14.06 -1.53
C LYS A 37 -14.64 13.91 -2.88
N TRP A 38 -13.73 12.97 -2.97
CA TRP A 38 -12.91 12.77 -4.16
C TRP A 38 -13.75 12.26 -5.33
N ASN A 39 -13.66 12.94 -6.48
CA ASN A 39 -14.45 12.63 -7.68
C ASN A 39 -13.61 12.20 -8.89
N LYS A 40 -12.31 12.06 -8.72
CA LYS A 40 -11.39 11.56 -9.76
C LYS A 40 -11.11 10.07 -9.54
N PRO A 41 -10.60 9.37 -10.55
CA PRO A 41 -10.23 7.96 -10.39
C PRO A 41 -9.32 7.74 -9.19
N PHE A 42 -9.59 6.70 -8.41
CA PHE A 42 -8.81 6.32 -7.22
C PHE A 42 -8.61 4.81 -7.19
N LEU A 43 -7.34 4.38 -7.15
CA LEU A 43 -6.98 2.97 -7.09
C LEU A 43 -6.53 2.59 -5.68
N ILE A 44 -7.11 1.53 -5.15
CA ILE A 44 -6.65 0.84 -3.94
C ILE A 44 -6.02 -0.47 -4.41
N ALA A 45 -4.70 -0.54 -4.38
CA ALA A 45 -3.96 -1.74 -4.77
C ALA A 45 -3.23 -2.29 -3.54
N ASN A 46 -3.80 -3.31 -2.94
CA ASN A 46 -3.30 -3.96 -1.74
C ASN A 46 -2.83 -5.39 -2.06
N SER A 47 -2.03 -5.94 -1.17
CA SER A 47 -1.68 -7.36 -1.15
C SER A 47 -2.57 -8.12 -0.14
N ASP A 48 -2.90 -9.36 -0.45
CA ASP A 48 -3.64 -10.24 0.47
C ASP A 48 -2.78 -10.79 1.61
N ASN A 49 -1.47 -10.72 1.48
CA ASN A 49 -0.50 -11.26 2.44
C ASN A 49 0.28 -10.17 3.21
N ASP A 50 -0.19 -8.92 3.18
CA ASP A 50 0.42 -7.83 3.93
C ASP A 50 -0.07 -7.82 5.39
N PRO A 51 0.80 -8.12 6.38
CA PRO A 51 0.40 -8.15 7.77
C PRO A 51 0.18 -6.76 8.37
N VAL A 52 0.58 -5.69 7.71
CA VAL A 52 0.56 -4.32 8.23
C VAL A 52 -0.70 -3.58 7.78
N THR A 53 -1.00 -3.61 6.49
CA THR A 53 -2.09 -2.81 5.90
C THR A 53 -3.34 -3.63 5.61
N SER A 54 -3.22 -4.81 5.01
CA SER A 54 -4.37 -5.65 4.65
C SER A 54 -5.12 -6.19 5.86
N ASN A 55 -4.43 -6.40 6.98
CA ASN A 55 -5.02 -6.84 8.24
C ASN A 55 -5.48 -5.68 9.14
N ASN A 56 -5.51 -4.45 8.64
CA ASN A 56 -6.02 -3.31 9.38
C ASN A 56 -7.44 -2.93 8.90
N PRO A 57 -8.50 -3.44 9.55
CA PRO A 57 -9.87 -3.21 9.11
C PRO A 57 -10.25 -1.73 9.05
N ARG A 58 -9.68 -0.92 9.95
CA ARG A 58 -9.95 0.53 9.99
C ARG A 58 -9.37 1.25 8.76
N LEU A 59 -8.17 0.87 8.33
CA LEU A 59 -7.56 1.44 7.12
C LEU A 59 -8.35 1.04 5.87
N VAL A 60 -8.70 -0.23 5.76
CA VAL A 60 -9.49 -0.76 4.65
C VAL A 60 -10.85 -0.07 4.57
N GLU A 61 -11.55 0.06 5.69
CA GLU A 61 -12.83 0.77 5.75
C GLU A 61 -12.69 2.24 5.34
N MET A 62 -11.65 2.91 5.81
CA MET A 62 -11.39 4.30 5.46
C MET A 62 -11.15 4.47 3.96
N LEU A 63 -10.34 3.63 3.33
CA LEU A 63 -10.08 3.68 1.90
C LEU A 63 -11.35 3.45 1.06
N LYS A 64 -12.26 2.58 1.51
CA LYS A 64 -13.54 2.29 0.85
C LYS A 64 -14.54 3.46 0.91
N ARG A 65 -14.31 4.47 1.75
CA ARG A 65 -15.15 5.68 1.77
C ARG A 65 -14.86 6.66 0.64
N VAL A 66 -13.80 6.46 -0.13
CA VAL A 66 -13.54 7.25 -1.33
C VAL A 66 -14.56 6.89 -2.41
N PRO A 67 -15.42 7.81 -2.88
CA PRO A 67 -16.57 7.48 -3.73
C PRO A 67 -16.21 6.79 -5.05
N THR A 68 -15.01 7.07 -5.57
CA THR A 68 -14.51 6.56 -6.85
C THR A 68 -13.49 5.44 -6.70
N ALA A 69 -13.31 4.93 -5.47
CA ALA A 69 -12.31 3.92 -5.19
C ALA A 69 -12.60 2.61 -5.94
N LYS A 70 -11.57 2.09 -6.61
CA LYS A 70 -11.52 0.73 -7.14
C LYS A 70 -10.49 -0.05 -6.36
N GLU A 71 -10.89 -1.18 -5.80
CA GLU A 71 -10.00 -2.05 -5.04
C GLU A 71 -9.54 -3.21 -5.93
N ILE A 72 -8.24 -3.44 -5.94
CA ILE A 72 -7.60 -4.60 -6.56
C ILE A 72 -6.71 -5.24 -5.50
N LEU A 73 -6.86 -6.54 -5.34
CA LEU A 73 -6.09 -7.34 -4.41
C LEU A 73 -5.07 -8.17 -5.18
N ILE A 74 -3.79 -7.91 -4.92
CA ILE A 74 -2.68 -8.67 -5.51
C ILE A 74 -2.38 -9.84 -4.58
N LYS A 75 -2.48 -11.05 -5.12
CA LYS A 75 -2.29 -12.28 -4.34
C LYS A 75 -0.81 -12.65 -4.26
N GLY A 76 -0.34 -12.95 -3.05
CA GLY A 76 0.97 -13.54 -2.78
C GLY A 76 2.01 -12.62 -2.16
N PRO A 77 2.26 -11.39 -2.68
CA PRO A 77 3.28 -10.53 -2.10
C PRO A 77 2.92 -10.10 -0.67
N GLY A 78 3.95 -9.77 0.11
CA GLY A 78 3.82 -9.21 1.45
C GLY A 78 3.68 -7.68 1.44
N HIS A 79 4.24 -7.06 2.48
CA HIS A 79 4.15 -5.61 2.69
C HIS A 79 4.84 -4.77 1.59
N PHE A 80 5.89 -5.29 1.01
CA PHE A 80 6.66 -4.59 -0.03
C PHE A 80 6.32 -5.13 -1.42
N ILE A 81 5.09 -4.86 -1.87
CA ILE A 81 4.56 -5.33 -3.16
C ILE A 81 5.51 -5.00 -4.32
N GLN A 82 6.11 -3.81 -4.30
CA GLN A 82 7.01 -3.34 -5.34
C GLN A 82 8.30 -4.14 -5.46
N GLU A 83 8.72 -4.82 -4.39
CA GLU A 83 9.90 -5.69 -4.38
C GLU A 83 9.56 -7.11 -4.81
N GLU A 84 8.37 -7.60 -4.40
CA GLU A 84 7.99 -9.00 -4.57
C GLU A 84 7.19 -9.26 -5.86
N ALA A 85 6.43 -8.27 -6.34
CA ALA A 85 5.60 -8.33 -7.53
C ALA A 85 5.66 -7.01 -8.34
N GLY A 86 6.86 -6.44 -8.48
CA GLY A 86 7.08 -5.13 -9.11
C GLY A 86 6.53 -5.02 -10.53
N PRO A 87 6.82 -5.95 -11.45
CA PRO A 87 6.30 -5.91 -12.81
C PRO A 87 4.77 -5.93 -12.88
N GLU A 88 4.12 -6.80 -12.12
CA GLU A 88 2.66 -6.93 -12.06
C GLU A 88 2.03 -5.68 -11.47
N TYR A 89 2.64 -5.14 -10.42
CA TYR A 89 2.19 -3.90 -9.79
C TYR A 89 2.32 -2.70 -10.72
N ALA A 90 3.41 -2.60 -11.47
CA ALA A 90 3.61 -1.56 -12.47
C ALA A 90 2.58 -1.66 -13.61
N GLN A 91 2.30 -2.87 -14.11
CA GLN A 91 1.31 -3.08 -15.17
C GLN A 91 -0.09 -2.65 -14.70
N LEU A 92 -0.47 -3.00 -13.48
CA LEU A 92 -1.73 -2.60 -12.87
C LEU A 92 -1.89 -1.07 -12.80
N ILE A 93 -0.83 -0.36 -12.44
CA ILE A 93 -0.83 1.12 -12.42
C ILE A 93 -0.98 1.69 -13.83
N ILE A 94 -0.26 1.12 -14.81
CA ILE A 94 -0.34 1.53 -16.22
C ILE A 94 -1.76 1.34 -16.75
N ASP A 95 -2.37 0.22 -16.48
CA ASP A 95 -3.73 -0.08 -16.93
C ASP A 95 -4.76 0.84 -16.27
N PHE A 96 -4.58 1.15 -15.00
CA PHE A 96 -5.42 2.13 -14.31
C PHE A 96 -5.30 3.53 -14.94
N ILE A 97 -4.09 3.97 -15.25
CA ILE A 97 -3.85 5.28 -15.89
C ILE A 97 -4.48 5.34 -17.29
N ASN A 98 -4.38 4.25 -18.04
CA ASN A 98 -4.94 4.15 -19.39
C ASN A 98 -6.47 3.96 -19.44
N GLY A 99 -7.13 3.90 -18.29
CA GLY A 99 -8.57 3.71 -18.20
C GLY A 99 -9.03 2.29 -18.59
N ASN A 100 -8.13 1.31 -18.57
CA ASN A 100 -8.39 -0.11 -18.79
C ASN A 100 -8.55 -0.83 -17.43
N PRO A 101 -9.72 -0.76 -16.78
CA PRO A 101 -9.95 -1.51 -15.57
C PRO A 101 -10.24 -2.96 -15.95
N GLN A 102 -9.23 -3.72 -16.30
CA GLN A 102 -9.37 -5.16 -16.30
C GLN A 102 -9.51 -5.60 -14.86
N SER A 103 -10.50 -6.40 -14.57
CA SER A 103 -10.65 -7.12 -13.32
C SER A 103 -9.49 -8.11 -13.23
N PHE A 104 -8.40 -7.69 -12.63
CA PHE A 104 -7.27 -8.57 -12.36
C PHE A 104 -7.59 -9.42 -11.13
N GLU A 105 -8.20 -10.57 -11.37
CA GLU A 105 -7.84 -11.73 -10.57
C GLU A 105 -6.44 -12.14 -11.05
N ILE A 106 -5.41 -11.57 -10.45
CA ILE A 106 -4.05 -12.06 -10.64
C ILE A 106 -3.99 -13.36 -9.84
N ASP A 107 -4.26 -14.46 -10.52
CA ASP A 107 -3.99 -15.79 -9.99
C ASP A 107 -2.53 -15.87 -9.59
N SER A 108 -2.28 -16.37 -8.38
CA SER A 108 -0.96 -16.59 -7.82
C SER A 108 0.03 -17.05 -8.87
N ILE A 109 1.13 -16.34 -9.02
CA ILE A 109 2.30 -16.84 -9.72
C ILE A 109 2.73 -18.11 -8.98
N SER A 110 2.37 -19.26 -9.53
CA SER A 110 2.93 -20.52 -9.10
C SER A 110 4.43 -20.47 -9.41
N GLY A 111 5.23 -20.24 -8.36
CA GLY A 111 6.68 -20.29 -8.44
C GLY A 111 7.16 -21.62 -8.95
N ASN A 112 7.46 -21.70 -10.23
CA ASN A 112 8.33 -22.67 -10.83
C ASN A 112 9.44 -21.92 -11.57
N ASN A 113 10.36 -21.36 -10.82
CA ASN A 113 11.68 -21.06 -11.34
C ASN A 113 12.72 -21.83 -10.51
N LYS A 114 12.67 -23.16 -10.63
CA LYS A 114 13.85 -24.00 -10.46
C LYS A 114 14.47 -24.04 -11.84
N ASP A 115 15.40 -23.21 -12.12
CA ASP A 115 16.45 -23.34 -13.12
C ASP A 115 17.05 -21.97 -13.40
N ILE A 116 17.91 -21.49 -12.50
CA ILE A 116 19.11 -20.71 -12.87
C ILE A 116 20.17 -21.01 -11.80
N LEU A 117 21.00 -21.97 -12.08
CA LEU A 117 22.38 -22.02 -11.59
C LEU A 117 23.25 -21.23 -12.53
#